data_a0c5badd24a1281f22fc7ad764528b6d
#
_entry.id   a0c5badd24a1281f22fc7ad764528b6d
#
_cell.length_a   1.000
_cell.length_b   1.000
_cell.length_c   1.000
_cell.angle_alpha   90.00
_cell.angle_beta   90.00
_cell.angle_gamma   90.00
#
_symmetry.space_group_name_H-M   'P 1'
#
loop_
_entity.id
_entity.type
_entity.pdbx_description
1 polymer ?
#
loop_
_entity_poly.entity_id
_entity_poly.type
_entity_poly.pdbx_seq_one_letter_code
_entity_poly.pdbx_strand_id
1 'polypeptide(L)'
;NRMDILNETAPEVPPSLLELETEQKVVGVKQLKRALREGRAQRVFLAEDADPHLIAPVVQLCSQCQVPCTWVSTMEDLGRACGIHVGAAAAAVITPGP
;
A
#
# COMPACT_ATOMS: atom_id res chain seq x y z
N ASN A 1 -18.27 15.14 19.01
CA ASN A 1 -19.49 14.41 19.03
C ASN A 1 -19.17 12.93 19.25
N ARG A 2 -20.22 12.14 19.41
CA ARG A 2 -20.01 10.76 19.81
C ARG A 2 -19.21 9.94 18.83
N MET A 3 -19.39 10.20 17.55
CA MET A 3 -18.65 9.48 16.54
C MET A 3 -17.18 9.75 16.64
N ASP A 4 -16.83 10.99 16.95
CA ASP A 4 -15.42 11.35 17.10
C ASP A 4 -14.79 10.61 18.27
N ILE A 5 -15.55 10.46 19.35
CA ILE A 5 -15.06 9.75 20.51
C ILE A 5 -14.75 8.30 20.14
N LEU A 6 -15.61 7.66 19.39
CA LEU A 6 -15.39 6.29 18.99
C LEU A 6 -14.15 6.18 18.10
N ASN A 7 -13.98 7.14 17.21
CA ASN A 7 -12.82 7.14 16.33
C ASN A 7 -11.53 7.33 17.11
N GLU A 8 -11.59 8.13 18.16
CA GLU A 8 -10.40 8.39 18.95
C GLU A 8 -9.94 7.19 19.74
N THR A 9 -10.85 6.29 20.08
CA THR A 9 -10.48 5.14 20.88
C THR A 9 -10.01 3.96 20.08
N ALA A 10 -10.26 3.96 18.79
CA ALA A 10 -9.90 2.84 17.93
C ALA A 10 -8.70 3.20 17.07
N PRO A 11 -7.73 2.30 16.95
CA PRO A 11 -6.64 2.54 15.99
C PRO A 11 -7.22 2.54 14.59
N GLU A 12 -6.97 3.61 13.89
CA GLU A 12 -7.63 3.85 12.62
C GLU A 12 -6.68 3.69 11.47
N VAL A 13 -7.18 3.10 10.41
CA VAL A 13 -6.51 3.18 9.12
C VAL A 13 -6.89 4.55 8.54
N PRO A 14 -5.91 5.37 8.18
CA PRO A 14 -6.23 6.66 7.58
C PRO A 14 -7.11 6.48 6.35
N PRO A 15 -8.02 7.41 6.07
CA PRO A 15 -8.91 7.27 4.92
C PRO A 15 -8.19 7.03 3.60
N SER A 16 -7.00 7.59 3.44
CA SER A 16 -6.24 7.38 2.21
C SER A 16 -5.80 5.94 2.03
N LEU A 17 -5.82 5.13 3.09
CA LEU A 17 -5.40 3.73 3.03
C LEU A 17 -6.57 2.76 3.00
N LEU A 18 -7.81 3.28 3.02
CA LEU A 18 -8.97 2.39 3.02
C LEU A 18 -9.07 1.58 1.73
N GLU A 19 -8.45 2.05 0.66
CA GLU A 19 -8.42 1.31 -0.60
C GLU A 19 -7.78 -0.05 -0.44
N LEU A 20 -6.93 -0.21 0.56
CA LEU A 20 -6.25 -1.48 0.81
C LEU A 20 -7.12 -2.48 1.57
N GLU A 21 -8.32 -2.08 1.99
CA GLU A 21 -9.26 -3.01 2.60
C GLU A 21 -10.05 -3.71 1.51
N THR A 22 -9.33 -4.46 0.71
CA THR A 22 -9.89 -5.19 -0.42
C THR A 22 -9.07 -6.43 -0.63
N GLU A 23 -9.67 -7.44 -1.25
CA GLU A 23 -8.94 -8.63 -1.65
C GLU A 23 -8.19 -8.42 -2.95
N GLN A 24 -8.48 -7.34 -3.67
CA GLN A 24 -7.82 -7.03 -4.92
C GLN A 24 -6.57 -6.21 -4.65
N LYS A 25 -5.61 -6.84 -3.98
CA LYS A 25 -4.36 -6.17 -3.66
C LYS A 25 -3.21 -7.17 -3.63
N VAL A 26 -2.01 -6.65 -3.74
CA VAL A 26 -0.80 -7.42 -3.48
C VAL A 26 -0.02 -6.70 -2.40
N VAL A 27 0.69 -7.47 -1.58
CA VAL A 27 1.48 -6.95 -0.48
C VAL A 27 2.89 -7.49 -0.64
N GLY A 28 3.88 -6.59 -0.54
CA GLY A 28 5.27 -6.97 -0.68
C GLY A 28 5.86 -6.50 -1.98
N VAL A 29 7.17 -6.20 -1.94
CA VAL A 29 7.86 -5.59 -3.06
C VAL A 29 7.87 -6.50 -4.28
N LYS A 30 8.12 -7.79 -4.06
CA LYS A 30 8.24 -8.72 -5.17
C LYS A 30 6.93 -8.86 -5.93
N GLN A 31 5.84 -9.03 -5.20
CA GLN A 31 4.51 -9.16 -5.80
C GLN A 31 4.10 -7.86 -6.47
N LEU A 32 4.46 -6.74 -5.87
CA LEU A 32 4.13 -5.43 -6.42
C LEU A 32 4.84 -5.21 -7.75
N LYS A 33 6.13 -5.52 -7.82
CA LYS A 33 6.87 -5.38 -9.06
C LYS A 33 6.23 -6.21 -10.17
N ARG A 34 5.81 -7.42 -9.84
CA ARG A 34 5.17 -8.28 -10.81
C ARG A 34 3.87 -7.67 -11.31
N ALA A 35 3.06 -7.15 -10.40
CA ALA A 35 1.79 -6.53 -10.78
C ALA A 35 2.03 -5.32 -11.69
N LEU A 36 3.07 -4.53 -11.39
CA LEU A 36 3.40 -3.39 -12.23
C LEU A 36 3.80 -3.84 -13.64
N ARG A 37 4.63 -4.87 -13.73
CA ARG A 37 5.06 -5.37 -15.04
C ARG A 37 3.91 -5.94 -15.84
N GLU A 38 2.91 -6.50 -15.15
CA GLU A 38 1.75 -7.08 -15.80
C GLU A 38 0.65 -6.05 -16.11
N GLY A 39 0.88 -4.80 -15.71
CA GLY A 39 -0.09 -3.74 -15.97
C GLY A 39 -1.33 -3.83 -15.11
N ARG A 40 -1.26 -4.49 -13.96
CA ARG A 40 -2.40 -4.71 -13.09
C ARG A 40 -2.48 -3.74 -11.93
N ALA A 41 -1.40 -3.05 -11.61
CA ALA A 41 -1.38 -2.17 -10.45
C ALA A 41 -2.12 -0.87 -10.78
N GLN A 42 -3.08 -0.52 -9.93
CA GLN A 42 -3.84 0.72 -10.09
C GLN A 42 -3.28 1.83 -9.22
N ARG A 43 -2.82 1.50 -8.03
CA ARG A 43 -2.28 2.46 -7.09
C ARG A 43 -1.28 1.74 -6.20
N VAL A 44 -0.15 2.38 -5.97
CA VAL A 44 0.93 1.80 -5.18
C VAL A 44 1.07 2.57 -3.88
N PHE A 45 1.31 1.85 -2.81
CA PHE A 45 1.57 2.42 -1.48
C PHE A 45 2.96 1.98 -1.03
N LEU A 46 3.75 2.94 -0.57
CA LEU A 46 5.14 2.69 -0.18
C LEU A 46 5.37 3.24 1.21
N ALA A 47 6.08 2.47 2.04
CA ALA A 47 6.40 2.90 3.40
C ALA A 47 7.67 3.73 3.40
N GLU A 48 7.61 4.88 4.08
CA GLU A 48 8.74 5.81 4.10
C GLU A 48 9.93 5.26 4.89
N ASP A 49 9.67 4.40 5.86
CA ASP A 49 10.73 3.84 6.68
C ASP A 49 11.25 2.50 6.18
N ALA A 50 10.82 2.09 5.00
CA ALA A 50 11.35 0.86 4.39
C ALA A 50 12.73 1.11 3.82
N ASP A 51 13.47 0.01 3.60
CA ASP A 51 14.80 0.08 3.04
C ASP A 51 14.76 0.76 1.66
N PRO A 52 15.49 1.87 1.49
CA PRO A 52 15.48 2.56 0.21
C PRO A 52 15.91 1.70 -0.96
N HIS A 53 16.78 0.71 -0.73
CA HIS A 53 17.22 -0.18 -1.81
C HIS A 53 16.09 -1.05 -2.32
N LEU A 54 15.10 -1.35 -1.47
CA LEU A 54 13.93 -2.09 -1.90
C LEU A 54 12.93 -1.18 -2.61
N ILE A 55 12.82 0.06 -2.16
CA ILE A 55 11.77 0.96 -2.61
C ILE A 55 12.13 1.66 -3.92
N ALA A 56 13.41 2.01 -4.11
CA ALA A 56 13.81 2.76 -5.29
C ALA A 56 13.41 2.09 -6.61
N PRO A 57 13.61 0.78 -6.79
CA PRO A 57 13.18 0.14 -8.03
C PRO A 57 11.67 0.19 -8.23
N VAL A 58 10.91 0.15 -7.14
CA VAL A 58 9.45 0.24 -7.24
C VAL A 58 9.03 1.62 -7.70
N VAL A 59 9.65 2.67 -7.13
CA VAL A 59 9.35 4.04 -7.55
C VAL A 59 9.61 4.20 -9.04
N GLN A 60 10.74 3.65 -9.50
CA GLN A 60 11.09 3.75 -10.90
C GLN A 60 10.09 3.04 -11.79
N LEU A 61 9.65 1.84 -11.39
CA LEU A 61 8.64 1.11 -12.14
C LEU A 61 7.31 1.85 -12.17
N CYS A 62 6.92 2.46 -11.06
CA CYS A 62 5.69 3.24 -11.01
C CYS A 62 5.74 4.39 -12.01
N SER A 63 6.90 5.06 -12.09
CA SER A 63 7.07 6.14 -13.04
C SER A 63 6.95 5.64 -14.47
N GLN A 64 7.60 4.52 -14.77
CA GLN A 64 7.55 3.95 -16.11
C GLN A 64 6.16 3.49 -16.50
N CYS A 65 5.40 2.97 -15.53
CA CYS A 65 4.06 2.46 -15.79
C CYS A 65 2.99 3.52 -15.59
N GLN A 66 3.38 4.71 -15.15
CA GLN A 66 2.45 5.82 -14.91
C GLN A 66 1.40 5.46 -13.87
N VAL A 67 1.82 4.79 -12.81
CA VAL A 67 0.95 4.39 -11.72
C VAL A 67 1.20 5.32 -10.54
N PRO A 68 0.14 5.90 -9.95
CA PRO A 68 0.33 6.82 -8.82
C PRO A 68 0.85 6.09 -7.59
N CYS A 69 1.75 6.75 -6.88
CA CYS A 69 2.32 6.25 -5.63
C CYS A 69 1.85 7.12 -4.47
N THR A 70 1.51 6.48 -3.37
CA THR A 70 1.16 7.16 -2.13
C THR A 70 2.16 6.71 -1.07
N TRP A 71 2.73 7.66 -0.34
CA TRP A 71 3.67 7.36 0.72
C TRP A 71 2.95 7.20 2.04
N VAL A 72 3.34 6.20 2.79
CA VAL A 72 2.79 5.88 4.11
C VAL A 72 3.93 6.02 5.10
N SER A 73 3.66 6.57 6.26
CA SER A 73 4.71 6.92 7.22
C SER A 73 5.54 5.73 7.65
N THR A 74 4.91 4.58 7.92
CA THR A 74 5.63 3.43 8.43
C THR A 74 5.17 2.15 7.78
N MET A 75 6.07 1.17 7.80
CA MET A 75 5.71 -0.18 7.36
C MET A 75 4.62 -0.78 8.24
N GLU A 76 4.64 -0.44 9.53
CA GLU A 76 3.63 -0.95 10.44
C GLU A 76 2.24 -0.47 10.03
N ASP A 77 2.12 0.81 9.73
CA ASP A 77 0.83 1.36 9.30
C ASP A 77 0.37 0.72 8.00
N LEU A 78 1.28 0.54 7.06
CA LEU A 78 0.94 -0.07 5.78
C LEU A 78 0.50 -1.52 5.96
N GLY A 79 1.22 -2.28 6.79
CA GLY A 79 0.83 -3.65 7.07
C GLY A 79 -0.53 -3.74 7.71
N ARG A 80 -0.81 -2.84 8.67
CA ARG A 80 -2.11 -2.80 9.33
C ARG A 80 -3.21 -2.49 8.33
N ALA A 81 -2.96 -1.56 7.42
CA ALA A 81 -3.94 -1.23 6.40
C ALA A 81 -4.23 -2.41 5.48
N CYS A 82 -3.23 -3.24 5.24
CA CYS A 82 -3.39 -4.43 4.41
C CYS A 82 -4.01 -5.60 5.17
N GLY A 83 -4.21 -5.47 6.48
CA GLY A 83 -4.81 -6.54 7.27
C GLY A 83 -3.85 -7.64 7.66
N ILE A 84 -2.55 -7.38 7.65
CA ILE A 84 -1.56 -8.37 8.06
C ILE A 84 -0.95 -7.94 9.40
N HIS A 85 -0.28 -8.88 10.06
CA HIS A 85 0.23 -8.66 11.41
C HIS A 85 1.70 -8.24 11.43
N VAL A 86 2.30 -8.06 10.27
CA VAL A 86 3.69 -7.61 10.16
C VAL A 86 3.71 -6.36 9.30
N GLY A 87 4.82 -5.65 9.31
CA GLY A 87 4.96 -4.47 8.47
C GLY A 87 5.04 -4.83 7.01
N ALA A 88 4.67 -3.88 6.15
CA ALA A 88 4.75 -4.03 4.71
C ALA A 88 5.55 -2.86 4.14
N ALA A 89 6.55 -3.17 3.33
CA ALA A 89 7.33 -2.12 2.68
C ALA A 89 6.57 -1.49 1.53
N ALA A 90 5.74 -2.26 0.86
CA ALA A 90 5.00 -1.80 -0.31
C ALA A 90 3.75 -2.64 -0.49
N ALA A 91 2.74 -2.03 -1.11
CA ALA A 91 1.50 -2.72 -1.43
C ALA A 91 0.86 -2.02 -2.62
N ALA A 92 -0.06 -2.69 -3.26
CA ALA A 92 -0.77 -2.08 -4.38
C ALA A 92 -2.20 -2.61 -4.45
N VAL A 93 -3.10 -1.73 -4.88
CA VAL A 93 -4.43 -2.12 -5.31
C VAL A 93 -4.29 -2.54 -6.77
N ILE A 94 -4.87 -3.67 -7.11
CA ILE A 94 -4.72 -4.23 -8.46
C ILE A 94 -6.08 -4.44 -9.10
N THR A 95 -6.07 -4.50 -10.42
CA THR A 95 -7.25 -4.92 -11.14
C THR A 95 -7.36 -6.43 -11.09
N PRO A 96 -8.59 -6.97 -11.10
CA PRO A 96 -8.76 -8.41 -11.22
C PRO A 96 -8.10 -8.90 -12.51
N GLY A 97 -7.51 -10.08 -12.45
CA GLY A 97 -6.91 -10.66 -13.63
C GLY A 97 -7.94 -10.94 -14.71
N PRO A 98 -7.48 -11.11 -15.93
CA PRO A 98 -8.41 -11.44 -17.02
C PRO A 98 -9.06 -12.79 -16.80
#